data_29a0cda2dd0b639b8fc9ccc90522ece7
#
_entry.id   29a0cda2dd0b639b8fc9ccc90522ece7
#
_cell.length_a   1.000
_cell.length_b   1.000
_cell.length_c   1.000
_cell.angle_alpha   90.00
_cell.angle_beta   90.00
_cell.angle_gamma   90.00
#
_symmetry.space_group_name_H-M   'P 1'
#
loop_
_entity.id
_entity.type
_entity.pdbx_description
1 polymer ?
#
loop_
_entity_poly.entity_id
_entity_poly.type
_entity_poly.pdbx_seq_one_letter_code
_entity_poly.pdbx_strand_id
1 'polypeptide(L)'
;MARILLTNATIVTGASTKKGALAIDGERIAGIWHRGGSDLDDSAAVQAFPGSEIIDLDGKVLMAGGIDAHVHFREPGMERKADIESESKAALLGGVTSFIDMPNTKPPTTDLETLQDKLNRASERSWANYGFHIGATNDNAAMIREYLAEGHGAEFGGIKVFMGSSTGNMLVDDNEALSDLFRIQGKPILIHSEDEGIIKANLEAAKAKFGEDIPFSEHPRIRNRKACIRSTAKALAMAIEYGTRLHVLHVSTAEEVEMIRAAKIHNPNITAETSANYLWFCDEDYEKLKGKVKCNPAIKSASDREALRKGLAEGIIDTIGSDHAPHLLSEKVDNYLKCPSGMPSVQQSLSALLTAAALYNEGKNADDKALISLSRIASAFSERPAEILGIKDRGHLKVGNYADLVILDPEQEYSVKSHADLVGNAPEQEYSVKTVAYKCGWSPYEGTTLRGVIDRVFLNGKQVIADSRLLPDSPSGQALAFTHQ
;
A
#
# COMPACT_ATOMS: atom_id res chain seq x y z
N MET A 1 -15.50 -2.54 -27.65
CA MET A 1 -14.68 -2.07 -26.51
C MET A 1 -14.34 -0.61 -26.75
N ALA A 2 -14.29 0.20 -25.71
CA ALA A 2 -14.03 1.64 -25.87
C ALA A 2 -12.59 1.85 -26.36
N ARG A 3 -12.44 2.80 -27.31
CA ARG A 3 -11.14 3.34 -27.73
C ARG A 3 -11.07 4.77 -27.21
N ILE A 4 -10.11 5.03 -26.33
CA ILE A 4 -9.98 6.32 -25.63
C ILE A 4 -8.58 6.86 -25.88
N LEU A 5 -8.46 8.15 -26.17
CA LEU A 5 -7.19 8.87 -26.25
C LEU A 5 -7.16 9.95 -25.16
N LEU A 6 -6.31 9.78 -24.19
CA LEU A 6 -6.03 10.73 -23.13
C LEU A 6 -4.95 11.71 -23.63
N THR A 7 -5.32 12.97 -23.83
CA THR A 7 -4.44 14.02 -24.36
C THR A 7 -4.04 15.03 -23.29
N ASN A 8 -3.05 15.85 -23.59
CA ASN A 8 -2.58 16.93 -22.71
C ASN A 8 -2.23 16.46 -21.30
N ALA A 9 -1.64 15.26 -21.20
CA ALA A 9 -1.23 14.66 -19.94
C ALA A 9 0.19 15.07 -19.54
N THR A 10 0.43 15.15 -18.24
CA THR A 10 1.77 15.04 -17.65
C THR A 10 1.98 13.57 -17.26
N ILE A 11 2.60 12.79 -18.16
CA ILE A 11 2.83 11.35 -17.98
C ILE A 11 4.02 11.16 -17.04
N VAL A 12 3.78 10.49 -15.91
CA VAL A 12 4.77 10.23 -14.87
C VAL A 12 5.03 8.74 -14.75
N THR A 13 6.31 8.37 -14.88
CA THR A 13 6.83 7.03 -14.62
C THR A 13 7.95 7.11 -13.59
N GLY A 14 8.40 5.99 -13.05
CA GLY A 14 9.58 5.96 -12.16
C GLY A 14 10.85 6.51 -12.80
N ALA A 15 10.93 6.52 -14.12
CA ALA A 15 12.10 6.99 -14.87
C ALA A 15 12.00 8.45 -15.34
N SER A 16 10.78 9.00 -15.52
CA SER A 16 10.62 10.30 -16.16
C SER A 16 9.26 10.96 -15.94
N THR A 17 9.24 12.28 -16.10
CA THR A 17 8.02 13.09 -16.19
C THR A 17 8.04 13.79 -17.55
N LYS A 18 7.04 13.53 -18.41
CA LYS A 18 6.96 14.07 -19.77
C LYS A 18 5.52 14.44 -20.12
N LYS A 19 5.34 15.50 -20.89
CA LYS A 19 4.03 15.81 -21.49
C LYS A 19 3.74 14.91 -22.68
N GLY A 20 2.46 14.57 -22.89
CA GLY A 20 2.07 13.72 -24.01
C GLY A 20 0.65 13.18 -23.94
N ALA A 21 0.42 12.08 -24.68
CA ALA A 21 -0.86 11.40 -24.79
C ALA A 21 -0.71 9.89 -24.57
N LEU A 22 -1.80 9.24 -24.12
CA LEU A 22 -1.88 7.79 -23.95
C LEU A 22 -3.19 7.27 -24.54
N ALA A 23 -3.10 6.22 -25.36
CA ALA A 23 -4.25 5.55 -25.95
C ALA A 23 -4.61 4.26 -25.22
N ILE A 24 -5.90 4.03 -25.04
CA ILE A 24 -6.51 2.81 -24.50
C ILE A 24 -7.31 2.14 -25.62
N ASP A 25 -7.09 0.85 -25.85
CA ASP A 25 -7.91 0.01 -26.71
C ASP A 25 -8.39 -1.23 -25.93
N GLY A 26 -9.68 -1.28 -25.64
CA GLY A 26 -10.23 -2.27 -24.74
C GLY A 26 -9.65 -2.15 -23.34
N GLU A 27 -9.00 -3.22 -22.87
CA GLU A 27 -8.41 -3.26 -21.51
C GLU A 27 -6.96 -2.79 -21.47
N ARG A 28 -6.32 -2.51 -22.63
CA ARG A 28 -4.87 -2.37 -22.73
C ARG A 28 -4.44 -0.98 -23.19
N ILE A 29 -3.24 -0.59 -22.79
CA ILE A 29 -2.53 0.58 -23.31
C ILE A 29 -2.12 0.27 -24.75
N ALA A 30 -2.66 1.01 -25.72
CA ALA A 30 -2.42 0.82 -27.15
C ALA A 30 -1.26 1.68 -27.69
N GLY A 31 -1.00 2.83 -27.07
CA GLY A 31 0.05 3.73 -27.48
C GLY A 31 0.38 4.79 -26.43
N ILE A 32 1.63 5.27 -26.47
CA ILE A 32 2.10 6.37 -25.62
C ILE A 32 2.93 7.29 -26.51
N TRP A 33 2.60 8.58 -26.54
CA TRP A 33 3.32 9.60 -27.30
C TRP A 33 3.81 10.67 -26.34
N HIS A 34 5.06 11.05 -26.47
CA HIS A 34 5.66 12.13 -25.68
C HIS A 34 5.88 13.34 -26.56
N ARG A 35 5.49 14.51 -26.08
CA ARG A 35 5.82 15.77 -26.73
C ARG A 35 7.34 16.02 -26.65
N GLY A 36 7.93 16.45 -27.75
CA GLY A 36 9.37 16.76 -27.80
C GLY A 36 9.81 17.29 -29.15
N GLY A 37 10.88 18.09 -29.18
CA GLY A 37 11.36 18.73 -30.42
C GLY A 37 10.36 19.71 -30.99
N SER A 38 9.85 19.45 -32.21
CA SER A 38 8.83 20.25 -32.90
C SER A 38 7.41 19.94 -32.48
N ASP A 39 7.18 18.82 -31.79
CA ASP A 39 5.84 18.34 -31.40
C ASP A 39 5.40 19.04 -30.11
N LEU A 40 4.73 20.18 -30.27
CA LEU A 40 4.24 21.01 -29.15
C LEU A 40 2.85 20.57 -28.65
N ASP A 41 2.16 19.68 -29.42
CA ASP A 41 0.82 19.19 -29.11
C ASP A 41 0.72 17.67 -29.31
N ASP A 42 -0.49 17.11 -29.21
CA ASP A 42 -0.77 15.69 -29.35
C ASP A 42 -1.32 15.29 -30.73
N SER A 43 -1.11 16.13 -31.76
CA SER A 43 -1.64 15.90 -33.13
C SER A 43 -1.18 14.56 -33.72
N ALA A 44 0.07 14.18 -33.47
CA ALA A 44 0.62 12.87 -33.89
C ALA A 44 -0.14 11.70 -33.24
N ALA A 45 -0.51 11.80 -31.96
CA ALA A 45 -1.30 10.78 -31.27
C ALA A 45 -2.72 10.69 -31.83
N VAL A 46 -3.37 11.84 -32.07
CA VAL A 46 -4.71 11.91 -32.69
C VAL A 46 -4.74 11.27 -34.09
N GLN A 47 -3.70 11.54 -34.90
CA GLN A 47 -3.57 10.94 -36.24
C GLN A 47 -3.30 9.42 -36.17
N ALA A 48 -2.46 8.98 -35.23
CA ALA A 48 -2.11 7.57 -35.06
C ALA A 48 -3.23 6.72 -34.47
N PHE A 49 -4.19 7.35 -33.73
CA PHE A 49 -5.28 6.63 -33.07
C PHE A 49 -6.67 7.22 -33.43
N PRO A 50 -7.09 7.12 -34.70
CA PRO A 50 -8.32 7.71 -35.18
C PRO A 50 -9.58 7.00 -34.66
N GLY A 51 -10.70 7.73 -34.54
CA GLY A 51 -12.00 7.20 -34.12
C GLY A 51 -12.10 6.86 -32.63
N SER A 52 -11.18 7.36 -31.81
CA SER A 52 -11.22 7.27 -30.36
C SER A 52 -12.05 8.42 -29.75
N GLU A 53 -12.63 8.19 -28.60
CA GLU A 53 -13.05 9.26 -27.69
C GLU A 53 -11.80 10.00 -27.19
N ILE A 54 -11.79 11.32 -27.32
CA ILE A 54 -10.68 12.15 -26.86
C ILE A 54 -11.04 12.79 -25.53
N ILE A 55 -10.22 12.55 -24.50
CA ILE A 55 -10.35 13.17 -23.19
C ILE A 55 -9.12 14.05 -22.96
N ASP A 56 -9.31 15.36 -22.89
CA ASP A 56 -8.26 16.31 -22.52
C ASP A 56 -8.08 16.31 -21.01
N LEU A 57 -6.86 16.04 -20.56
CA LEU A 57 -6.51 15.99 -19.14
C LEU A 57 -6.06 17.33 -18.55
N ASP A 58 -6.04 18.39 -19.36
CA ASP A 58 -5.71 19.75 -18.91
C ASP A 58 -4.37 19.85 -18.14
N GLY A 59 -3.36 19.12 -18.59
CA GLY A 59 -2.04 19.09 -17.99
C GLY A 59 -1.92 18.24 -16.71
N LYS A 60 -2.99 17.65 -16.23
CA LYS A 60 -2.99 16.80 -15.02
C LYS A 60 -1.99 15.64 -15.15
N VAL A 61 -1.53 15.17 -13.99
CA VAL A 61 -0.65 14.02 -13.87
C VAL A 61 -1.41 12.76 -14.23
N LEU A 62 -0.81 11.94 -15.11
CA LEU A 62 -1.21 10.59 -15.45
C LEU A 62 -0.10 9.63 -15.05
N MET A 63 -0.39 8.67 -14.20
CA MET A 63 0.52 7.61 -13.79
C MET A 63 -0.19 6.26 -13.76
N ALA A 64 0.59 5.17 -13.69
CA ALA A 64 0.00 3.86 -13.47
C ALA A 64 -0.78 3.83 -12.16
N GLY A 65 -1.89 3.11 -12.14
CA GLY A 65 -2.69 2.92 -10.94
C GLY A 65 -1.88 2.27 -9.82
N GLY A 66 -2.15 2.69 -8.57
CA GLY A 66 -1.46 2.20 -7.40
C GLY A 66 -1.64 0.69 -7.21
N ILE A 67 -0.59 0.05 -6.71
CA ILE A 67 -0.60 -1.35 -6.26
C ILE A 67 -0.27 -1.36 -4.78
N ASP A 68 -1.29 -1.56 -3.95
CA ASP A 68 -1.13 -1.67 -2.51
C ASP A 68 -0.96 -3.13 -2.11
N ALA A 69 0.28 -3.51 -1.83
CA ALA A 69 0.64 -4.88 -1.49
C ALA A 69 0.45 -5.21 0.00
N HIS A 70 -0.14 -4.30 0.78
CA HIS A 70 -0.25 -4.45 2.21
C HIS A 70 -1.57 -3.90 2.75
N VAL A 71 -2.63 -4.70 2.61
CA VAL A 71 -3.95 -4.35 3.14
C VAL A 71 -4.54 -5.49 3.97
N HIS A 72 -5.50 -5.15 4.84
CA HIS A 72 -6.26 -6.08 5.68
C HIS A 72 -7.75 -5.78 5.49
N PHE A 73 -8.35 -6.32 4.43
CA PHE A 73 -9.77 -6.08 4.09
C PHE A 73 -10.74 -6.88 4.94
N ARG A 74 -10.19 -7.64 5.92
CA ARG A 74 -10.94 -8.30 7.00
C ARG A 74 -11.86 -9.43 6.59
N GLU A 75 -11.96 -9.76 5.33
CA GLU A 75 -12.78 -10.86 4.81
C GLU A 75 -11.87 -12.03 4.38
N PRO A 76 -12.22 -13.27 4.79
CA PRO A 76 -13.39 -13.69 5.57
C PRO A 76 -13.24 -13.49 7.09
N GLY A 77 -14.42 -13.49 7.77
CA GLY A 77 -14.57 -13.71 9.21
C GLY A 77 -14.51 -12.47 10.10
N MET A 78 -14.32 -11.27 9.53
CA MET A 78 -14.31 -10.00 10.27
C MET A 78 -15.06 -8.89 9.50
N GLU A 79 -16.03 -9.26 8.67
CA GLU A 79 -16.75 -8.39 7.72
C GLU A 79 -17.52 -7.25 8.41
N ARG A 80 -17.79 -7.34 9.70
CA ARG A 80 -18.36 -6.22 10.48
C ARG A 80 -17.44 -4.99 10.52
N LYS A 81 -16.11 -5.18 10.33
CA LYS A 81 -15.11 -4.09 10.34
C LYS A 81 -14.86 -3.53 8.96
N ALA A 82 -14.77 -4.43 7.99
CA ALA A 82 -14.48 -4.15 6.59
C ALA A 82 -14.73 -5.39 5.74
N ASP A 83 -14.91 -5.24 4.45
CA ASP A 83 -15.02 -6.33 3.48
C ASP A 83 -14.39 -5.97 2.15
N ILE A 84 -14.24 -6.95 1.26
CA ILE A 84 -13.60 -6.77 -0.05
C ILE A 84 -14.34 -5.72 -0.88
N GLU A 85 -15.67 -5.69 -0.85
CA GLU A 85 -16.45 -4.75 -1.64
C GLU A 85 -16.21 -3.30 -1.20
N SER A 86 -16.40 -3.01 0.08
CA SER A 86 -16.29 -1.64 0.61
C SER A 86 -14.88 -1.09 0.48
N GLU A 87 -13.88 -1.91 0.83
CA GLU A 87 -12.50 -1.43 0.87
C GLU A 87 -11.86 -1.36 -0.53
N SER A 88 -12.32 -2.18 -1.49
CA SER A 88 -11.88 -2.04 -2.88
C SER A 88 -12.46 -0.79 -3.56
N LYS A 89 -13.68 -0.35 -3.20
CA LYS A 89 -14.21 0.97 -3.59
C LYS A 89 -13.37 2.10 -3.01
N ALA A 90 -13.03 2.02 -1.73
CA ALA A 90 -12.18 3.00 -1.07
C ALA A 90 -10.77 3.04 -1.68
N ALA A 91 -10.21 1.88 -2.06
CA ALA A 91 -8.94 1.77 -2.77
C ALA A 91 -8.96 2.53 -4.11
N LEU A 92 -9.98 2.34 -4.94
CA LEU A 92 -10.13 3.07 -6.21
C LEU A 92 -10.22 4.58 -5.99
N LEU A 93 -10.95 5.04 -4.98
CA LEU A 93 -11.02 6.45 -4.61
C LEU A 93 -9.67 7.02 -4.15
N GLY A 94 -8.76 6.17 -3.69
CA GLY A 94 -7.37 6.48 -3.37
C GLY A 94 -6.39 6.32 -4.55
N GLY A 95 -6.87 6.02 -5.76
CA GLY A 95 -6.02 5.76 -6.92
C GLY A 95 -5.31 4.40 -6.90
N VAL A 96 -5.68 3.51 -5.97
CA VAL A 96 -5.19 2.13 -5.88
C VAL A 96 -6.07 1.25 -6.76
N THR A 97 -5.53 0.79 -7.87
CA THR A 97 -6.24 -0.07 -8.84
C THR A 97 -6.05 -1.56 -8.57
N SER A 98 -5.05 -1.91 -7.78
CA SER A 98 -4.77 -3.30 -7.40
C SER A 98 -4.38 -3.39 -5.93
N PHE A 99 -4.86 -4.40 -5.24
CA PHE A 99 -4.47 -4.68 -3.86
C PHE A 99 -4.04 -6.12 -3.68
N ILE A 100 -3.18 -6.39 -2.68
CA ILE A 100 -2.85 -7.74 -2.25
C ILE A 100 -3.13 -7.82 -0.75
N ASP A 101 -4.12 -8.63 -0.37
CA ASP A 101 -4.58 -8.73 1.00
C ASP A 101 -3.76 -9.71 1.83
N MET A 102 -3.54 -9.36 3.08
CA MET A 102 -2.77 -10.14 4.05
C MET A 102 -3.53 -11.38 4.52
N PRO A 103 -2.80 -12.43 4.95
CA PRO A 103 -3.40 -13.75 5.24
C PRO A 103 -4.09 -13.84 6.60
N ASN A 104 -4.02 -12.84 7.48
CA ASN A 104 -4.50 -12.91 8.85
C ASN A 104 -6.02 -12.67 8.99
N THR A 105 -6.78 -13.41 8.21
CA THR A 105 -8.26 -13.51 8.23
C THR A 105 -8.75 -14.65 9.14
N LYS A 106 -10.05 -14.94 9.14
CA LYS A 106 -10.65 -16.04 9.91
C LYS A 106 -11.56 -16.88 9.00
N PRO A 107 -11.10 -18.06 8.54
CA PRO A 107 -9.78 -18.67 8.81
C PRO A 107 -8.61 -17.87 8.22
N PRO A 108 -7.35 -18.09 8.68
CA PRO A 108 -6.17 -17.49 8.06
C PRO A 108 -5.88 -18.19 6.71
N THR A 109 -5.28 -17.45 5.78
CA THR A 109 -4.93 -17.95 4.44
C THR A 109 -3.55 -18.61 4.49
N THR A 110 -3.48 -19.87 4.89
CA THR A 110 -2.21 -20.61 5.11
C THR A 110 -2.01 -21.78 4.15
N ASP A 111 -2.98 -22.07 3.30
CA ASP A 111 -3.01 -23.15 2.31
C ASP A 111 -3.77 -22.73 1.04
N LEU A 112 -3.79 -23.62 0.03
CA LEU A 112 -4.46 -23.36 -1.25
C LEU A 112 -5.99 -23.34 -1.12
N GLU A 113 -6.58 -24.07 -0.21
CA GLU A 113 -8.05 -24.11 -0.02
C GLU A 113 -8.54 -22.74 0.47
N THR A 114 -7.93 -22.22 1.51
CA THR A 114 -8.25 -20.90 2.07
C THR A 114 -7.88 -19.74 1.11
N LEU A 115 -6.83 -19.91 0.29
CA LEU A 115 -6.49 -18.98 -0.78
C LEU A 115 -7.59 -18.96 -1.85
N GLN A 116 -8.05 -20.13 -2.30
CA GLN A 116 -9.10 -20.24 -3.31
C GLN A 116 -10.44 -19.67 -2.82
N ASP A 117 -10.79 -19.86 -1.55
CA ASP A 117 -11.99 -19.24 -0.95
C ASP A 117 -11.92 -17.71 -1.06
N LYS A 118 -10.77 -17.09 -0.75
CA LYS A 118 -10.59 -15.64 -0.89
C LYS A 118 -10.66 -15.18 -2.36
N LEU A 119 -10.05 -15.92 -3.28
CA LEU A 119 -10.12 -15.63 -4.72
C LEU A 119 -11.58 -15.68 -5.22
N ASN A 120 -12.35 -16.69 -4.81
CA ASN A 120 -13.76 -16.81 -5.18
C ASN A 120 -14.58 -15.64 -4.63
N ARG A 121 -14.43 -15.27 -3.36
CA ARG A 121 -15.12 -14.11 -2.77
C ARG A 121 -14.79 -12.81 -3.51
N ALA A 122 -13.52 -12.57 -3.82
CA ALA A 122 -13.10 -11.37 -4.52
C ALA A 122 -13.62 -11.32 -5.96
N SER A 123 -13.70 -12.46 -6.66
CA SER A 123 -14.22 -12.53 -8.03
C SER A 123 -15.66 -12.04 -8.17
N GLU A 124 -16.46 -12.17 -7.11
CA GLU A 124 -17.88 -11.80 -7.12
C GLU A 124 -18.12 -10.33 -6.77
N ARG A 125 -17.20 -9.70 -5.99
CA ARG A 125 -17.51 -8.40 -5.36
C ARG A 125 -16.41 -7.35 -5.38
N SER A 126 -15.18 -7.70 -5.84
CA SER A 126 -14.10 -6.72 -5.83
C SER A 126 -14.24 -5.68 -6.94
N TRP A 127 -14.15 -4.42 -6.56
CA TRP A 127 -14.15 -3.28 -7.50
C TRP A 127 -12.76 -2.98 -8.05
N ALA A 128 -11.68 -3.29 -7.31
CA ALA A 128 -10.30 -3.18 -7.74
C ALA A 128 -9.72 -4.56 -8.09
N ASN A 129 -8.63 -4.63 -8.86
CA ASN A 129 -7.90 -5.86 -9.09
C ASN A 129 -7.34 -6.40 -7.78
N TYR A 130 -7.31 -7.73 -7.62
CA TYR A 130 -7.05 -8.36 -6.34
C TYR A 130 -6.05 -9.51 -6.42
N GLY A 131 -5.29 -9.65 -5.36
CA GLY A 131 -4.42 -10.79 -5.08
C GLY A 131 -4.34 -11.02 -3.58
N PHE A 132 -3.68 -12.11 -3.19
CA PHE A 132 -3.55 -12.51 -1.79
C PHE A 132 -2.14 -13.00 -1.50
N HIS A 133 -1.68 -12.82 -0.26
CA HIS A 133 -0.48 -13.47 0.25
C HIS A 133 -0.85 -14.77 0.94
N ILE A 134 0.07 -15.76 0.90
CA ILE A 134 -0.03 -16.94 1.74
C ILE A 134 0.69 -16.69 3.07
N GLY A 135 0.11 -17.16 4.16
CA GLY A 135 0.67 -17.00 5.50
C GLY A 135 1.58 -18.14 5.89
N ALA A 136 2.74 -17.80 6.45
CA ALA A 136 3.63 -18.75 7.08
C ALA A 136 3.17 -19.08 8.52
N THR A 137 3.44 -20.32 8.93
CA THR A 137 3.29 -20.83 10.30
C THR A 137 4.58 -21.54 10.71
N ASN A 138 4.70 -21.98 11.95
CA ASN A 138 5.84 -22.81 12.39
C ASN A 138 5.92 -24.16 11.64
N ASP A 139 4.88 -24.59 10.94
CA ASP A 139 4.76 -25.96 10.44
C ASP A 139 4.60 -26.08 8.92
N ASN A 140 4.35 -24.96 8.17
CA ASN A 140 3.93 -25.07 6.77
C ASN A 140 4.99 -24.77 5.71
N ALA A 141 6.26 -24.58 6.08
CA ALA A 141 7.34 -24.28 5.12
C ALA A 141 7.51 -25.37 4.04
N ALA A 142 7.39 -26.65 4.42
CA ALA A 142 7.48 -27.77 3.48
C ALA A 142 6.33 -27.76 2.47
N MET A 143 5.10 -27.55 2.92
CA MET A 143 3.91 -27.43 2.07
C MET A 143 4.02 -26.26 1.09
N ILE A 144 4.50 -25.10 1.53
CA ILE A 144 4.69 -23.94 0.65
C ILE A 144 5.73 -24.26 -0.45
N ARG A 145 6.82 -24.97 -0.13
CA ARG A 145 7.80 -25.43 -1.14
C ARG A 145 7.16 -26.37 -2.15
N GLU A 146 6.29 -27.29 -1.72
CA GLU A 146 5.55 -28.19 -2.61
C GLU A 146 4.64 -27.40 -3.55
N TYR A 147 3.86 -26.44 -3.05
CA TYR A 147 3.03 -25.55 -3.87
C TYR A 147 3.84 -24.79 -4.94
N LEU A 148 5.04 -24.33 -4.60
CA LEU A 148 5.91 -23.67 -5.57
C LEU A 148 6.44 -24.62 -6.62
N ALA A 149 6.79 -25.86 -6.23
CA ALA A 149 7.27 -26.89 -7.17
C ALA A 149 6.16 -27.36 -8.12
N GLU A 150 4.92 -27.38 -7.68
CA GLU A 150 3.73 -27.74 -8.48
C GLU A 150 3.22 -26.60 -9.36
N GLY A 151 3.73 -25.40 -9.20
CA GLY A 151 3.38 -24.29 -10.07
C GLY A 151 2.40 -23.28 -9.48
N HIS A 152 1.88 -23.50 -8.28
CA HIS A 152 0.91 -22.61 -7.61
C HIS A 152 1.45 -21.23 -7.21
N GLY A 153 2.76 -20.99 -7.35
CA GLY A 153 3.35 -19.67 -7.14
C GLY A 153 2.76 -18.55 -8.02
N ALA A 154 2.04 -18.88 -9.10
CA ALA A 154 1.32 -17.89 -9.91
C ALA A 154 0.03 -17.36 -9.24
N GLU A 155 -0.45 -17.98 -8.17
CA GLU A 155 -1.74 -17.70 -7.54
C GLU A 155 -1.63 -16.76 -6.34
N PHE A 156 -0.42 -16.56 -5.77
CA PHE A 156 -0.21 -15.68 -4.62
C PHE A 156 0.99 -14.74 -4.79
N GLY A 157 0.92 -13.56 -4.15
CA GLY A 157 1.93 -12.51 -4.30
C GLY A 157 3.24 -12.84 -3.61
N GLY A 158 3.19 -13.35 -2.38
CA GLY A 158 4.37 -13.68 -1.58
C GLY A 158 4.00 -14.41 -0.30
N ILE A 159 5.01 -14.74 0.52
CA ILE A 159 4.87 -15.50 1.76
C ILE A 159 4.97 -14.53 2.93
N LYS A 160 3.88 -14.33 3.67
CA LYS A 160 3.83 -13.42 4.83
C LYS A 160 4.26 -14.14 6.10
N VAL A 161 5.25 -13.57 6.78
CA VAL A 161 5.79 -14.07 8.06
C VAL A 161 5.61 -13.02 9.16
N PHE A 162 4.99 -13.38 10.26
CA PHE A 162 4.89 -12.56 11.45
C PHE A 162 5.98 -12.99 12.44
N MET A 163 7.08 -12.24 12.54
CA MET A 163 8.18 -12.47 13.50
C MET A 163 7.87 -11.88 14.88
N GLY A 164 6.81 -11.10 15.01
CA GLY A 164 6.27 -10.55 16.25
C GLY A 164 4.76 -10.60 16.23
N SER A 165 4.12 -10.62 17.39
CA SER A 165 2.65 -10.62 17.48
C SER A 165 2.07 -9.35 16.86
N SER A 166 1.23 -9.57 15.84
CA SER A 166 0.38 -8.55 15.25
C SER A 166 -1.07 -8.90 15.60
N THR A 167 -1.94 -9.06 14.62
CA THR A 167 -3.32 -9.51 14.80
C THR A 167 -3.45 -10.97 14.32
N GLY A 168 -4.01 -11.86 15.15
CA GLY A 168 -4.20 -13.27 14.81
C GLY A 168 -3.14 -14.21 15.41
N ASN A 169 -3.29 -15.51 15.16
CA ASN A 169 -2.44 -16.58 15.71
C ASN A 169 -1.47 -17.14 14.65
N MET A 170 -0.69 -16.23 14.01
CA MET A 170 0.25 -16.58 12.95
C MET A 170 1.69 -16.18 13.29
N LEU A 171 2.03 -16.19 14.58
CA LEU A 171 3.41 -15.89 15.01
C LEU A 171 4.33 -17.05 14.61
N VAL A 172 5.42 -16.72 13.92
CA VAL A 172 6.52 -17.64 13.64
C VAL A 172 7.68 -17.26 14.56
N ASP A 173 7.80 -17.95 15.67
CA ASP A 173 8.79 -17.71 16.73
C ASP A 173 9.84 -18.82 16.86
N ASP A 174 9.63 -19.96 16.22
CA ASP A 174 10.59 -21.05 16.14
C ASP A 174 11.74 -20.70 15.16
N ASN A 175 12.98 -20.90 15.60
CA ASN A 175 14.17 -20.55 14.81
C ASN A 175 14.40 -21.49 13.62
N GLU A 176 14.06 -22.78 13.74
CA GLU A 176 14.20 -23.76 12.66
C GLU A 176 13.16 -23.47 11.59
N ALA A 177 11.90 -23.24 11.99
CA ALA A 177 10.82 -22.84 11.09
C ALA A 177 11.15 -21.56 10.33
N LEU A 178 11.70 -20.53 11.00
CA LEU A 178 12.17 -19.31 10.34
C LEU A 178 13.28 -19.60 9.32
N SER A 179 14.27 -20.43 9.68
CA SER A 179 15.35 -20.80 8.77
C SER A 179 14.82 -21.55 7.53
N ASP A 180 13.87 -22.44 7.72
CA ASP A 180 13.24 -23.18 6.65
C ASP A 180 12.43 -22.28 5.71
N LEU A 181 11.71 -21.31 6.25
CA LEU A 181 10.99 -20.31 5.46
C LEU A 181 11.96 -19.41 4.67
N PHE A 182 13.03 -18.91 5.30
CA PHE A 182 14.00 -18.03 4.64
C PHE A 182 14.82 -18.73 3.54
N ARG A 183 14.89 -20.06 3.53
CA ARG A 183 15.49 -20.85 2.41
C ARG A 183 14.56 -21.01 1.22
N ILE A 184 13.27 -20.63 1.32
CA ILE A 184 12.33 -20.73 0.19
C ILE A 184 12.76 -19.72 -0.87
N GLN A 185 12.88 -20.20 -2.12
CA GLN A 185 13.18 -19.41 -3.31
C GLN A 185 11.91 -19.23 -4.16
N GLY A 186 11.96 -18.34 -5.14
CA GLY A 186 10.88 -18.15 -6.12
C GLY A 186 9.80 -17.14 -5.71
N LYS A 187 9.62 -16.87 -4.42
CA LYS A 187 8.68 -15.86 -3.93
C LYS A 187 9.32 -14.97 -2.87
N PRO A 188 8.92 -13.68 -2.78
CA PRO A 188 9.39 -12.85 -1.69
C PRO A 188 8.80 -13.29 -0.35
N ILE A 189 9.65 -13.24 0.68
CA ILE A 189 9.27 -13.36 2.09
C ILE A 189 8.97 -11.96 2.60
N LEU A 190 7.72 -11.71 3.02
CA LEU A 190 7.28 -10.43 3.54
C LEU A 190 7.18 -10.52 5.08
N ILE A 191 7.90 -9.68 5.80
CA ILE A 191 7.99 -9.81 7.27
C ILE A 191 7.34 -8.65 8.01
N HIS A 192 6.55 -8.97 9.05
CA HIS A 192 6.30 -8.08 10.17
C HIS A 192 7.41 -8.30 11.19
N SER A 193 8.21 -7.28 11.46
CA SER A 193 9.49 -7.42 12.15
C SER A 193 9.50 -6.67 13.48
N GLU A 194 9.06 -7.33 14.56
CA GLU A 194 9.16 -6.84 15.93
C GLU A 194 9.54 -7.99 16.88
N ASP A 195 10.36 -7.69 17.91
CA ASP A 195 10.76 -8.67 18.93
C ASP A 195 9.69 -8.77 20.02
N GLU A 196 8.99 -9.90 20.05
CA GLU A 196 7.90 -10.16 20.97
C GLU A 196 8.33 -10.14 22.45
N GLY A 197 9.55 -10.61 22.75
CA GLY A 197 10.07 -10.63 24.12
C GLY A 197 10.25 -9.22 24.68
N ILE A 198 10.76 -8.30 23.86
CA ILE A 198 10.90 -6.88 24.24
C ILE A 198 9.52 -6.25 24.44
N ILE A 199 8.59 -6.52 23.54
CA ILE A 199 7.23 -5.96 23.64
C ILE A 199 6.52 -6.42 24.90
N LYS A 200 6.55 -7.72 25.23
CA LYS A 200 5.96 -8.28 26.44
C LYS A 200 6.57 -7.66 27.70
N ALA A 201 7.90 -7.59 27.79
CA ALA A 201 8.58 -7.00 28.93
C ALA A 201 8.19 -5.51 29.13
N ASN A 202 8.13 -4.73 28.03
CA ASN A 202 7.73 -3.32 28.09
C ASN A 202 6.27 -3.15 28.47
N LEU A 203 5.39 -4.02 27.99
CA LEU A 203 3.97 -3.99 28.35
C LEU A 203 3.74 -4.28 29.83
N GLU A 204 4.44 -5.27 30.39
CA GLU A 204 4.35 -5.58 31.83
C GLU A 204 4.91 -4.41 32.68
N ALA A 205 5.99 -3.76 32.24
CA ALA A 205 6.49 -2.56 32.90
C ALA A 205 5.47 -1.40 32.85
N ALA A 206 4.80 -1.21 31.72
CA ALA A 206 3.75 -0.20 31.58
C ALA A 206 2.56 -0.52 32.49
N LYS A 207 2.10 -1.77 32.55
CA LYS A 207 1.04 -2.22 33.47
C LYS A 207 1.43 -2.01 34.92
N ALA A 208 2.66 -2.31 35.32
CA ALA A 208 3.15 -2.08 36.67
C ALA A 208 3.12 -0.59 37.07
N LYS A 209 3.36 0.31 36.08
CA LYS A 209 3.38 1.77 36.31
C LYS A 209 2.00 2.40 36.28
N PHE A 210 1.14 2.00 35.36
CA PHE A 210 -0.11 2.69 35.04
C PHE A 210 -1.37 1.86 35.33
N GLY A 211 -1.24 0.59 35.72
CA GLY A 211 -2.35 -0.34 35.86
C GLY A 211 -3.04 -0.59 34.52
N GLU A 212 -4.36 -0.44 34.49
CA GLU A 212 -5.17 -0.58 33.26
C GLU A 212 -5.25 0.73 32.44
N ASP A 213 -4.87 1.86 33.05
CA ASP A 213 -5.00 3.20 32.45
C ASP A 213 -3.71 3.64 31.73
N ILE A 214 -3.16 2.77 30.90
CA ILE A 214 -1.96 3.07 30.11
C ILE A 214 -2.28 4.18 29.09
N PRO A 215 -1.56 5.31 29.10
CA PRO A 215 -1.74 6.36 28.10
C PRO A 215 -1.35 5.86 26.69
N PHE A 216 -2.04 6.31 25.64
CA PHE A 216 -1.69 5.94 24.26
C PHE A 216 -0.29 6.42 23.86
N SER A 217 0.24 7.49 24.44
CA SER A 217 1.62 7.96 24.25
C SER A 217 2.71 6.99 24.76
N GLU A 218 2.32 5.95 25.53
CA GLU A 218 3.24 4.85 25.90
C GLU A 218 3.37 3.80 24.77
N HIS A 219 2.52 3.83 23.73
CA HIS A 219 2.58 2.84 22.65
C HIS A 219 3.97 2.75 21.98
N PRO A 220 4.65 3.86 21.59
CA PRO A 220 6.00 3.82 21.03
C PRO A 220 7.09 3.44 22.06
N ARG A 221 6.78 3.39 23.37
CA ARG A 221 7.69 2.87 24.40
C ARG A 221 7.48 1.38 24.62
N ILE A 222 6.24 0.91 24.53
CA ILE A 222 5.89 -0.52 24.62
C ILE A 222 6.41 -1.25 23.38
N ARG A 223 6.01 -0.79 22.19
CA ARG A 223 6.50 -1.27 20.88
C ARG A 223 7.63 -0.36 20.40
N ASN A 224 8.74 -0.44 21.11
CA ASN A 224 9.83 0.52 20.94
C ASN A 224 10.76 0.17 19.76
N ARG A 225 11.60 1.13 19.38
CA ARG A 225 12.57 0.96 18.28
C ARG A 225 13.48 -0.26 18.44
N LYS A 226 13.85 -0.66 19.70
CA LYS A 226 14.70 -1.83 19.93
C LYS A 226 14.03 -3.12 19.49
N ALA A 227 12.69 -3.22 19.62
CA ALA A 227 11.94 -4.38 19.14
C ALA A 227 12.02 -4.50 17.61
N CYS A 228 11.86 -3.39 16.89
CA CYS A 228 12.01 -3.36 15.43
C CYS A 228 13.46 -3.68 15.02
N ILE A 229 14.43 -2.95 15.54
CA ILE A 229 15.85 -3.09 15.19
C ILE A 229 16.34 -4.54 15.41
N ARG A 230 16.03 -5.16 16.55
CA ARG A 230 16.49 -6.52 16.86
C ARG A 230 15.90 -7.56 15.91
N SER A 231 14.61 -7.48 15.64
CA SER A 231 13.92 -8.40 14.75
C SER A 231 14.38 -8.21 13.30
N THR A 232 14.46 -6.96 12.83
CA THR A 232 14.94 -6.64 11.48
C THR A 232 16.39 -7.06 11.27
N ALA A 233 17.29 -6.83 12.26
CA ALA A 233 18.68 -7.30 12.19
C ALA A 233 18.78 -8.83 11.99
N LYS A 234 17.97 -9.60 12.73
CA LYS A 234 17.90 -11.07 12.59
C LYS A 234 17.45 -11.46 11.18
N ALA A 235 16.39 -10.84 10.69
CA ALA A 235 15.84 -11.14 9.36
C ALA A 235 16.83 -10.79 8.23
N LEU A 236 17.51 -9.64 8.33
CA LEU A 236 18.52 -9.22 7.35
C LEU A 236 19.73 -10.17 7.33
N ALA A 237 20.19 -10.61 8.50
CA ALA A 237 21.30 -11.58 8.59
C ALA A 237 20.90 -12.91 7.91
N MET A 238 19.73 -13.44 8.19
CA MET A 238 19.22 -14.66 7.55
C MET A 238 19.04 -14.48 6.04
N ALA A 239 18.52 -13.32 5.60
CA ALA A 239 18.33 -13.05 4.17
C ALA A 239 19.65 -12.94 3.40
N ILE A 240 20.72 -12.43 4.03
CA ILE A 240 22.06 -12.40 3.46
C ILE A 240 22.63 -13.83 3.39
N GLU A 241 22.49 -14.61 4.45
CA GLU A 241 23.00 -15.98 4.56
C GLU A 241 22.36 -16.92 3.50
N TYR A 242 21.02 -16.82 3.33
CA TYR A 242 20.29 -17.75 2.45
C TYR A 242 19.99 -17.20 1.06
N GLY A 243 20.38 -15.95 0.78
CA GLY A 243 20.04 -15.28 -0.49
C GLY A 243 18.54 -15.01 -0.67
N THR A 244 17.79 -14.89 0.43
CA THR A 244 16.35 -14.73 0.44
C THR A 244 15.90 -13.46 -0.28
N ARG A 245 14.84 -13.54 -1.08
CA ARG A 245 14.11 -12.36 -1.54
C ARG A 245 13.28 -11.83 -0.38
N LEU A 246 13.87 -10.92 0.41
CA LEU A 246 13.23 -10.38 1.61
C LEU A 246 12.58 -9.04 1.33
N HIS A 247 11.34 -8.88 1.78
CA HIS A 247 10.63 -7.59 1.80
C HIS A 247 10.27 -7.22 3.25
N VAL A 248 10.93 -6.20 3.77
CA VAL A 248 10.68 -5.70 5.13
C VAL A 248 9.51 -4.74 5.09
N LEU A 249 8.37 -5.12 5.66
CA LEU A 249 7.14 -4.33 5.66
C LEU A 249 7.20 -3.19 6.69
N HIS A 250 6.43 -2.12 6.44
CA HIS A 250 6.14 -1.01 7.36
C HIS A 250 7.32 -0.57 8.22
N VAL A 251 8.52 -0.41 7.60
CA VAL A 251 9.72 0.16 8.26
C VAL A 251 9.36 1.46 8.96
N SER A 252 9.73 1.59 10.23
CA SER A 252 9.27 2.66 11.11
C SER A 252 10.36 3.41 11.88
N THR A 253 11.64 3.02 11.74
CA THR A 253 12.77 3.65 12.44
C THR A 253 13.91 4.06 11.51
N ALA A 254 14.65 5.08 11.90
CA ALA A 254 15.84 5.54 11.19
C ALA A 254 16.92 4.45 11.09
N GLU A 255 17.11 3.69 12.18
CA GLU A 255 18.10 2.62 12.24
C GLU A 255 17.78 1.48 11.28
N GLU A 256 16.49 1.11 11.11
CA GLU A 256 16.09 0.11 10.12
C GLU A 256 16.43 0.54 8.70
N VAL A 257 16.23 1.83 8.35
CA VAL A 257 16.58 2.37 7.02
C VAL A 257 18.09 2.18 6.75
N GLU A 258 18.96 2.50 7.73
CA GLU A 258 20.42 2.36 7.56
C GLU A 258 20.85 0.89 7.53
N MET A 259 20.25 0.03 8.34
CA MET A 259 20.51 -1.41 8.32
C MET A 259 20.12 -2.03 6.96
N ILE A 260 18.97 -1.67 6.42
CA ILE A 260 18.50 -2.12 5.09
C ILE A 260 19.42 -1.60 4.00
N ARG A 261 19.86 -0.33 4.06
CA ARG A 261 20.84 0.25 3.14
C ARG A 261 22.12 -0.62 3.09
N ALA A 262 22.66 -0.96 4.25
CA ALA A 262 23.86 -1.80 4.34
C ALA A 262 23.60 -3.23 3.84
N ALA A 263 22.46 -3.82 4.18
CA ALA A 263 22.12 -5.19 3.80
C ALA A 263 21.94 -5.36 2.28
N LYS A 264 21.37 -4.36 1.58
CA LYS A 264 21.21 -4.36 0.11
C LYS A 264 22.54 -4.47 -0.64
N ILE A 265 23.67 -4.06 -0.05
CA ILE A 265 25.00 -4.22 -0.64
C ILE A 265 25.38 -5.71 -0.72
N HIS A 266 24.96 -6.52 0.25
CA HIS A 266 25.28 -7.94 0.35
C HIS A 266 24.24 -8.84 -0.31
N ASN A 267 22.98 -8.42 -0.29
CA ASN A 267 21.88 -9.11 -0.98
C ASN A 267 20.95 -8.08 -1.65
N PRO A 268 21.07 -7.86 -2.96
CA PRO A 268 20.26 -6.89 -3.70
C PRO A 268 18.76 -7.27 -3.79
N ASN A 269 18.41 -8.50 -3.41
CA ASN A 269 17.02 -8.96 -3.36
C ASN A 269 16.30 -8.55 -2.06
N ILE A 270 16.97 -7.83 -1.16
CA ILE A 270 16.35 -7.22 0.01
C ILE A 270 15.67 -5.92 -0.42
N THR A 271 14.40 -5.79 -0.09
CA THR A 271 13.57 -4.62 -0.37
C THR A 271 12.83 -4.18 0.89
N ALA A 272 12.35 -2.95 0.90
CA ALA A 272 11.69 -2.37 2.07
C ALA A 272 10.45 -1.58 1.69
N GLU A 273 9.45 -1.64 2.55
CA GLU A 273 8.22 -0.87 2.50
C GLU A 273 8.13 0.06 3.71
N THR A 274 7.59 1.26 3.51
CA THR A 274 6.99 2.03 4.61
C THR A 274 5.55 2.36 4.26
N SER A 275 4.81 2.96 5.20
CA SER A 275 3.43 3.38 4.97
C SER A 275 3.35 4.90 4.94
N ALA A 276 2.39 5.44 4.20
CA ALA A 276 2.06 6.86 4.22
C ALA A 276 1.78 7.35 5.66
N ASN A 277 1.29 6.47 6.53
CA ASN A 277 1.05 6.77 7.95
C ASN A 277 2.34 7.14 8.68
N TYR A 278 3.45 6.43 8.46
CA TYR A 278 4.75 6.73 9.08
C TYR A 278 5.46 7.93 8.44
N LEU A 279 5.10 8.30 7.22
CA LEU A 279 5.58 9.51 6.56
C LEU A 279 4.81 10.76 6.99
N TRP A 280 3.63 10.57 7.61
CA TRP A 280 2.73 11.65 8.03
C TRP A 280 2.76 11.88 9.54
N PHE A 281 2.44 10.87 10.33
CA PHE A 281 2.33 10.95 11.80
C PHE A 281 3.68 10.83 12.50
N CYS A 282 3.75 11.34 13.75
CA CYS A 282 4.82 11.08 14.70
C CYS A 282 4.23 10.79 16.10
N ASP A 283 5.08 10.46 17.06
CA ASP A 283 4.67 10.04 18.41
C ASP A 283 3.90 11.13 19.19
N GLU A 284 4.05 12.40 18.84
CA GLU A 284 3.28 13.51 19.42
C GLU A 284 1.78 13.40 19.08
N ASP A 285 1.42 12.78 17.96
CA ASP A 285 0.02 12.61 17.52
C ASP A 285 -0.79 11.67 18.42
N TYR A 286 -0.14 10.82 19.24
CA TYR A 286 -0.84 9.99 20.22
C TYR A 286 -1.60 10.78 21.27
N GLU A 287 -1.14 11.97 21.64
CA GLU A 287 -1.84 12.83 22.62
C GLU A 287 -3.21 13.28 22.09
N LYS A 288 -3.28 13.63 20.81
CA LYS A 288 -4.50 14.13 20.15
C LYS A 288 -5.38 13.00 19.61
N LEU A 289 -4.79 12.06 18.88
CA LEU A 289 -5.51 11.05 18.10
C LEU A 289 -5.69 9.73 18.86
N LYS A 290 -4.92 9.52 19.95
CA LYS A 290 -5.03 8.36 20.84
C LYS A 290 -5.06 7.03 20.08
N GLY A 291 -6.10 6.21 20.31
CA GLY A 291 -6.28 4.94 19.67
C GLY A 291 -6.41 5.00 18.14
N LYS A 292 -6.84 6.13 17.55
CA LYS A 292 -6.98 6.28 16.09
C LYS A 292 -5.65 6.08 15.34
N VAL A 293 -4.50 6.40 15.98
CA VAL A 293 -3.16 6.19 15.41
C VAL A 293 -2.39 5.02 16.04
N LYS A 294 -3.04 4.19 16.86
CA LYS A 294 -2.44 2.97 17.39
C LYS A 294 -2.34 1.91 16.31
N CYS A 295 -1.12 1.62 15.83
CA CYS A 295 -0.79 0.59 14.83
C CYS A 295 0.50 -0.14 15.23
N ASN A 296 0.83 -1.23 14.56
CA ASN A 296 2.01 -2.05 14.78
C ASN A 296 2.82 -2.18 13.48
N PRO A 297 4.11 -1.80 13.49
CA PRO A 297 4.86 -1.15 14.57
C PRO A 297 4.25 0.20 15.01
N ALA A 298 4.56 0.62 16.25
CA ALA A 298 4.11 1.93 16.71
C ALA A 298 4.70 3.05 15.85
N ILE A 299 3.96 4.14 15.65
CA ILE A 299 4.47 5.38 15.09
C ILE A 299 5.58 5.91 16.03
N LYS A 300 6.71 6.30 15.46
CA LYS A 300 7.91 6.73 16.16
C LYS A 300 8.06 8.26 16.13
N SER A 301 9.25 8.75 16.50
CA SER A 301 9.54 10.17 16.62
C SER A 301 9.48 10.92 15.28
N ALA A 302 9.39 12.26 15.36
CA ALA A 302 9.50 13.13 14.19
C ALA A 302 10.83 12.93 13.43
N SER A 303 11.92 12.62 14.12
CA SER A 303 13.21 12.32 13.47
C SER A 303 13.19 11.00 12.70
N ASP A 304 12.44 9.99 13.17
CA ASP A 304 12.24 8.75 12.42
C ASP A 304 11.42 9.02 11.16
N ARG A 305 10.35 9.82 11.25
CA ARG A 305 9.56 10.25 10.09
C ARG A 305 10.44 10.91 9.02
N GLU A 306 11.32 11.82 9.40
CA GLU A 306 12.24 12.47 8.46
C GLU A 306 13.25 11.49 7.86
N ALA A 307 13.76 10.53 8.64
CA ALA A 307 14.64 9.47 8.14
C ALA A 307 13.92 8.55 7.11
N LEU A 308 12.66 8.23 7.34
CA LEU A 308 11.84 7.46 6.39
C LEU A 308 11.60 8.24 5.08
N ARG A 309 11.28 9.54 5.17
CA ARG A 309 11.15 10.42 4.00
C ARG A 309 12.44 10.47 3.20
N LYS A 310 13.58 10.63 3.87
CA LYS A 310 14.91 10.57 3.26
C LYS A 310 15.18 9.20 2.62
N GLY A 311 14.89 8.11 3.32
CA GLY A 311 15.05 6.75 2.81
C GLY A 311 14.22 6.49 1.55
N LEU A 312 13.00 7.06 1.48
CA LEU A 312 12.16 7.02 0.28
C LEU A 312 12.79 7.84 -0.86
N ALA A 313 13.22 9.08 -0.59
CA ALA A 313 13.87 9.95 -1.60
C ALA A 313 15.10 9.28 -2.22
N GLU A 314 15.93 8.63 -1.41
CA GLU A 314 17.16 7.95 -1.81
C GLU A 314 16.95 6.55 -2.41
N GLY A 315 15.72 6.04 -2.42
CA GLY A 315 15.39 4.70 -2.97
C GLY A 315 15.80 3.53 -2.08
N ILE A 316 16.07 3.76 -0.81
CA ILE A 316 16.31 2.68 0.17
C ILE A 316 15.00 2.01 0.55
N ILE A 317 13.93 2.79 0.74
CA ILE A 317 12.57 2.31 0.82
C ILE A 317 12.04 2.17 -0.60
N ASP A 318 11.67 0.97 -1.00
CA ASP A 318 11.28 0.62 -2.36
C ASP A 318 9.81 0.91 -2.63
N THR A 319 8.93 0.58 -1.68
CA THR A 319 7.48 0.62 -1.86
C THR A 319 6.75 1.38 -0.76
N ILE A 320 5.53 1.80 -1.08
CA ILE A 320 4.58 2.34 -0.14
C ILE A 320 3.37 1.39 -0.08
N GLY A 321 3.18 0.73 1.05
CA GLY A 321 1.95 0.02 1.39
C GLY A 321 1.12 0.84 2.37
N SER A 322 -0.19 0.68 2.37
CA SER A 322 -1.02 1.43 3.31
C SER A 322 -1.01 0.84 4.72
N ASP A 323 -0.78 -0.46 4.84
CA ASP A 323 -1.12 -1.22 6.05
C ASP A 323 -2.55 -0.92 6.51
N HIS A 324 -3.46 -0.80 5.52
CA HIS A 324 -4.88 -0.55 5.76
C HIS A 324 -5.47 -1.64 6.63
N ALA A 325 -5.73 -1.30 7.88
CA ALA A 325 -6.14 -2.25 8.91
C ALA A 325 -7.33 -1.73 9.73
N PRO A 326 -8.54 -1.67 9.14
CA PRO A 326 -9.71 -1.05 9.72
C PRO A 326 -10.22 -1.79 10.96
N HIS A 327 -10.72 -1.00 11.90
CA HIS A 327 -11.42 -1.41 13.11
C HIS A 327 -12.61 -0.47 13.33
N LEU A 328 -13.64 -0.92 14.04
CA LEU A 328 -14.76 -0.04 14.38
C LEU A 328 -14.27 1.12 15.26
N LEU A 329 -14.82 2.32 15.05
CA LEU A 329 -14.44 3.49 15.85
C LEU A 329 -14.66 3.25 17.35
N SER A 330 -15.72 2.52 17.73
CA SER A 330 -15.99 2.13 19.11
C SER A 330 -14.87 1.27 19.73
N GLU A 331 -14.17 0.47 18.93
CA GLU A 331 -13.01 -0.30 19.39
C GLU A 331 -11.75 0.57 19.54
N LYS A 332 -11.66 1.70 18.81
CA LYS A 332 -10.51 2.62 18.84
C LYS A 332 -10.54 3.66 19.94
N VAL A 333 -11.70 3.88 20.54
CA VAL A 333 -11.88 4.84 21.66
C VAL A 333 -11.87 4.20 23.03
N ASP A 334 -11.73 2.87 23.11
CA ASP A 334 -11.60 2.12 24.36
C ASP A 334 -10.22 2.37 25.01
N ASN A 335 -9.99 1.84 26.20
CA ASN A 335 -8.69 1.96 26.88
C ASN A 335 -7.57 1.27 26.05
N TYR A 336 -6.32 1.60 26.37
CA TYR A 336 -5.15 1.13 25.63
C TYR A 336 -5.10 -0.41 25.46
N LEU A 337 -5.41 -1.16 26.53
CA LEU A 337 -5.31 -2.63 26.54
C LEU A 337 -6.36 -3.30 25.63
N LYS A 338 -7.55 -2.72 25.54
CA LYS A 338 -8.65 -3.22 24.71
C LYS A 338 -8.63 -2.68 23.29
N CYS A 339 -8.04 -1.49 23.08
CA CYS A 339 -7.96 -0.85 21.78
C CYS A 339 -7.07 -1.69 20.82
N PRO A 340 -7.61 -2.24 19.73
CA PRO A 340 -6.81 -2.98 18.75
C PRO A 340 -5.87 -2.05 17.96
N SER A 341 -4.74 -2.59 17.52
CA SER A 341 -3.82 -1.90 16.62
C SER A 341 -4.25 -2.04 15.16
N GLY A 342 -4.17 -0.96 14.41
CA GLY A 342 -4.56 -0.84 13.01
C GLY A 342 -5.39 0.42 12.77
N MET A 343 -5.28 0.99 11.58
CA MET A 343 -6.05 2.16 11.14
C MET A 343 -6.41 2.04 9.66
N PRO A 344 -7.54 2.61 9.22
CA PRO A 344 -7.89 2.67 7.81
C PRO A 344 -7.07 3.77 7.12
N SER A 345 -6.52 3.49 5.92
CA SER A 345 -5.62 4.42 5.24
C SER A 345 -5.55 4.30 3.72
N VAL A 346 -6.01 3.20 3.10
CA VAL A 346 -5.82 2.95 1.65
C VAL A 346 -6.30 4.10 0.77
N GLN A 347 -7.45 4.71 1.08
CA GLN A 347 -8.02 5.82 0.31
C GLN A 347 -7.17 7.10 0.37
N GLN A 348 -6.55 7.39 1.50
CA GLN A 348 -5.75 8.61 1.67
C GLN A 348 -4.26 8.42 1.41
N SER A 349 -3.79 7.18 1.15
CA SER A 349 -2.36 6.87 1.07
C SER A 349 -1.61 7.69 0.02
N LEU A 350 -2.13 7.81 -1.21
CA LEU A 350 -1.47 8.59 -2.25
C LEU A 350 -1.45 10.09 -1.91
N SER A 351 -2.57 10.66 -1.47
CA SER A 351 -2.65 12.08 -1.12
C SER A 351 -1.81 12.41 0.12
N ALA A 352 -1.77 11.54 1.12
CA ALA A 352 -0.88 11.71 2.28
C ALA A 352 0.61 11.62 1.87
N LEU A 353 0.96 10.71 0.96
CA LEU A 353 2.30 10.60 0.39
C LEU A 353 2.70 11.85 -0.39
N LEU A 354 1.82 12.37 -1.26
CA LEU A 354 2.06 13.62 -2.01
C LEU A 354 2.25 14.82 -1.07
N THR A 355 1.42 14.91 -0.03
CA THR A 355 1.53 15.98 0.97
C THR A 355 2.82 15.85 1.78
N ALA A 356 3.16 14.63 2.23
CA ALA A 356 4.42 14.38 2.95
C ALA A 356 5.65 14.69 2.09
N ALA A 357 5.58 14.39 0.78
CA ALA A 357 6.63 14.74 -0.18
C ALA A 357 6.78 16.25 -0.35
N ALA A 358 5.67 16.98 -0.47
CA ALA A 358 5.70 18.44 -0.57
C ALA A 358 6.33 19.07 0.69
N LEU A 359 5.92 18.64 1.88
CA LEU A 359 6.49 19.09 3.16
C LEU A 359 7.99 18.76 3.29
N TYR A 360 8.39 17.57 2.85
CA TYR A 360 9.81 17.16 2.88
C TYR A 360 10.67 17.97 1.90
N ASN A 361 10.11 18.33 0.75
CA ASN A 361 10.81 19.06 -0.31
C ASN A 361 10.87 20.58 -0.04
N GLU A 362 10.10 21.09 0.93
CA GLU A 362 10.04 22.53 1.24
C GLU A 362 11.44 23.08 1.55
N GLY A 363 11.79 24.19 0.90
CA GLY A 363 13.10 24.85 1.05
C GLY A 363 14.29 24.16 0.37
N LYS A 364 14.08 23.04 -0.35
CA LYS A 364 15.13 22.35 -1.13
C LYS A 364 15.15 22.84 -2.58
N ASN A 365 16.32 22.78 -3.21
CA ASN A 365 16.46 23.13 -4.63
C ASN A 365 15.90 22.01 -5.52
N ALA A 366 15.30 22.37 -6.65
CA ALA A 366 14.72 21.40 -7.61
C ALA A 366 15.74 20.38 -8.16
N ASP A 367 17.02 20.73 -8.20
CA ASP A 367 18.11 19.85 -8.66
C ASP A 367 18.68 18.95 -7.54
N ASP A 368 18.16 19.05 -6.32
CA ASP A 368 18.58 18.19 -5.20
C ASP A 368 18.10 16.75 -5.46
N LYS A 369 19.07 15.83 -5.59
CA LYS A 369 18.78 14.39 -5.80
C LYS A 369 18.06 13.73 -4.61
N ALA A 370 17.97 14.40 -3.49
CA ALA A 370 17.29 13.92 -2.28
C ALA A 370 15.82 14.39 -2.19
N LEU A 371 15.19 14.79 -3.31
CA LEU A 371 13.77 15.11 -3.35
C LEU A 371 12.90 13.85 -3.49
N ILE A 372 11.73 13.85 -2.86
CA ILE A 372 10.67 12.91 -3.20
C ILE A 372 9.93 13.47 -4.43
N SER A 373 10.37 13.09 -5.62
CA SER A 373 9.79 13.51 -6.89
C SER A 373 8.51 12.72 -7.22
N LEU A 374 7.69 13.24 -8.15
CA LEU A 374 6.54 12.49 -8.69
C LEU A 374 6.98 11.16 -9.30
N SER A 375 8.13 11.10 -9.97
CA SER A 375 8.69 9.85 -10.50
C SER A 375 9.03 8.87 -9.37
N ARG A 376 9.56 9.34 -8.23
CA ARG A 376 9.82 8.48 -7.08
C ARG A 376 8.50 7.94 -6.49
N ILE A 377 7.45 8.76 -6.44
CA ILE A 377 6.12 8.34 -6.01
C ILE A 377 5.54 7.30 -6.97
N ALA A 378 5.56 7.54 -8.28
CA ALA A 378 5.08 6.57 -9.28
C ALA A 378 5.82 5.23 -9.17
N SER A 379 7.15 5.27 -8.99
CA SER A 379 7.94 4.07 -8.75
C SER A 379 7.48 3.33 -7.50
N ALA A 380 7.44 3.98 -6.34
CA ALA A 380 7.17 3.34 -5.05
C ALA A 380 5.71 2.91 -4.87
N PHE A 381 4.76 3.57 -5.54
CA PHE A 381 3.34 3.33 -5.40
C PHE A 381 2.77 2.35 -6.44
N SER A 382 3.46 2.14 -7.57
CA SER A 382 2.95 1.30 -8.67
C SER A 382 4.00 0.32 -9.22
N GLU A 383 5.16 0.82 -9.70
CA GLU A 383 6.11 0.02 -10.46
C GLU A 383 6.85 -0.99 -9.59
N ARG A 384 7.41 -0.54 -8.47
CA ARG A 384 8.20 -1.40 -7.57
C ARG A 384 7.38 -2.51 -6.90
N PRO A 385 6.13 -2.28 -6.43
CA PRO A 385 5.28 -3.38 -5.97
C PRO A 385 5.06 -4.44 -7.06
N ALA A 386 4.81 -4.03 -8.31
CA ALA A 386 4.64 -4.97 -9.42
C ALA A 386 5.89 -5.80 -9.68
N GLU A 387 7.08 -5.17 -9.67
CA GLU A 387 8.37 -5.84 -9.89
C GLU A 387 8.71 -6.81 -8.77
N ILE A 388 8.58 -6.37 -7.49
CA ILE A 388 8.94 -7.16 -6.32
C ILE A 388 8.08 -8.43 -6.23
N LEU A 389 6.77 -8.29 -6.49
CA LEU A 389 5.83 -9.40 -6.42
C LEU A 389 5.71 -10.19 -7.72
N GLY A 390 6.27 -9.67 -8.82
CA GLY A 390 6.18 -10.28 -10.15
C GLY A 390 4.78 -10.25 -10.74
N ILE A 391 4.05 -9.12 -10.57
CA ILE A 391 2.71 -8.94 -11.13
C ILE A 391 2.81 -8.74 -12.64
N LYS A 392 2.07 -9.54 -13.41
CA LYS A 392 2.12 -9.53 -14.87
C LYS A 392 1.31 -8.36 -15.45
N ASP A 393 1.91 -7.67 -16.42
CA ASP A 393 1.27 -6.66 -17.28
C ASP A 393 0.59 -5.49 -16.56
N ARG A 394 0.98 -5.17 -15.31
CA ARG A 394 0.41 -4.07 -14.49
C ARG A 394 1.52 -3.27 -13.80
N GLY A 395 1.17 -2.12 -13.27
CA GLY A 395 2.05 -1.25 -12.49
C GLY A 395 2.96 -0.33 -13.32
N HIS A 396 3.07 -0.53 -14.63
CA HIS A 396 3.88 0.28 -15.53
C HIS A 396 3.06 0.85 -16.67
N LEU A 397 3.32 2.12 -17.04
CA LEU A 397 2.83 2.69 -18.29
C LEU A 397 3.64 2.14 -19.47
N LYS A 398 3.18 1.03 -20.02
CA LYS A 398 3.82 0.33 -21.14
C LYS A 398 2.76 -0.17 -22.12
N VAL A 399 3.03 -0.01 -23.42
CA VAL A 399 2.14 -0.54 -24.46
C VAL A 399 2.00 -2.06 -24.30
N GLY A 400 0.75 -2.53 -24.31
CA GLY A 400 0.39 -3.92 -24.07
C GLY A 400 0.01 -4.23 -22.62
N ASN A 401 0.39 -3.41 -21.64
CA ASN A 401 -0.06 -3.57 -20.26
C ASN A 401 -1.54 -3.19 -20.10
N TYR A 402 -2.17 -3.68 -19.05
CA TYR A 402 -3.52 -3.23 -18.68
C TYR A 402 -3.54 -1.72 -18.44
N ALA A 403 -4.59 -1.08 -18.91
CA ALA A 403 -4.81 0.35 -18.68
C ALA A 403 -5.43 0.57 -17.29
N ASP A 404 -4.62 0.32 -16.27
CA ASP A 404 -4.88 0.69 -14.88
C ASP A 404 -4.18 2.03 -14.65
N LEU A 405 -4.94 3.10 -14.59
CA LEU A 405 -4.40 4.47 -14.61
C LEU A 405 -5.04 5.33 -13.53
N VAL A 406 -4.24 6.22 -12.95
CA VAL A 406 -4.73 7.30 -12.08
C VAL A 406 -4.37 8.65 -12.68
N ILE A 407 -5.36 9.53 -12.74
CA ILE A 407 -5.22 10.92 -13.18
C ILE A 407 -5.52 11.82 -11.98
N LEU A 408 -4.61 12.73 -11.66
CA LEU A 408 -4.72 13.58 -10.49
C LEU A 408 -4.11 14.98 -10.72
N ASP A 409 -4.55 15.93 -9.91
CA ASP A 409 -3.89 17.22 -9.73
C ASP A 409 -3.05 17.17 -8.45
N PRO A 410 -1.70 17.09 -8.52
CA PRO A 410 -0.84 16.91 -7.36
C PRO A 410 -0.78 18.14 -6.45
N GLU A 411 -1.12 19.32 -6.95
CA GLU A 411 -1.07 20.59 -6.21
C GLU A 411 -2.42 20.96 -5.59
N GLN A 412 -3.52 20.42 -6.11
CA GLN A 412 -4.84 20.72 -5.59
C GLN A 412 -5.03 20.14 -4.20
N GLU A 413 -5.46 20.97 -3.26
CA GLU A 413 -5.72 20.59 -1.87
C GLU A 413 -7.19 20.26 -1.63
N TYR A 414 -7.45 19.37 -0.67
CA TYR A 414 -8.77 19.08 -0.16
C TYR A 414 -8.73 18.72 1.32
N SER A 415 -9.84 19.00 2.04
CA SER A 415 -10.02 18.56 3.41
C SER A 415 -10.69 17.19 3.46
N VAL A 416 -10.13 16.26 4.22
CA VAL A 416 -10.72 14.92 4.42
C VAL A 416 -11.96 15.06 5.29
N LYS A 417 -13.14 14.79 4.73
CA LYS A 417 -14.43 14.87 5.41
C LYS A 417 -14.78 13.54 6.06
N SER A 418 -15.37 13.60 7.24
CA SER A 418 -15.91 12.40 7.89
C SER A 418 -17.12 11.87 7.16
N HIS A 419 -17.42 10.58 7.36
CA HIS A 419 -18.68 9.99 6.85
C HIS A 419 -19.92 10.65 7.47
N ALA A 420 -19.83 11.10 8.72
CA ALA A 420 -20.92 11.80 9.43
C ALA A 420 -21.27 13.16 8.78
N ASP A 421 -20.33 13.82 8.12
CA ASP A 421 -20.57 15.10 7.43
C ASP A 421 -21.48 14.94 6.20
N LEU A 422 -21.72 13.69 5.74
CA LEU A 422 -22.64 13.37 4.64
C LEU A 422 -24.08 13.08 5.08
N VAL A 423 -24.32 12.77 6.36
CA VAL A 423 -25.62 12.33 6.88
C VAL A 423 -26.55 13.53 7.16
N GLY A 424 -26.73 14.40 6.17
CA GLY A 424 -27.67 15.51 6.30
C GLY A 424 -28.76 15.58 5.24
N ASN A 425 -28.52 15.22 3.98
CA ASN A 425 -29.50 15.42 2.88
C ASN A 425 -29.15 14.78 1.53
N ALA A 426 -28.30 13.75 1.44
CA ALA A 426 -28.00 13.13 0.15
C ALA A 426 -28.69 11.76 0.00
N PRO A 427 -29.37 11.50 -1.12
CA PRO A 427 -29.79 10.15 -1.47
C PRO A 427 -28.57 9.30 -1.73
N GLU A 428 -28.57 8.06 -1.17
CA GLU A 428 -27.62 6.97 -1.39
C GLU A 428 -26.20 7.40 -1.83
N GLN A 429 -25.35 7.56 -0.83
CA GLN A 429 -23.88 7.52 -0.83
C GLN A 429 -23.18 7.90 -2.15
N GLU A 430 -22.98 9.18 -2.36
CA GLU A 430 -22.07 9.65 -3.39
C GLU A 430 -20.61 9.44 -2.90
N TYR A 431 -20.03 8.30 -3.25
CA TYR A 431 -18.62 7.99 -2.94
C TYR A 431 -17.68 8.98 -3.66
N SER A 432 -16.98 9.79 -2.88
CA SER A 432 -16.05 10.82 -3.38
C SER A 432 -14.66 10.63 -2.78
N VAL A 433 -13.62 11.03 -3.51
CA VAL A 433 -12.23 11.03 -3.02
C VAL A 433 -12.03 11.90 -1.78
N LYS A 434 -12.90 12.91 -1.56
CA LYS A 434 -12.84 13.85 -0.43
C LYS A 434 -13.53 13.34 0.85
N THR A 435 -14.25 12.24 0.76
CA THR A 435 -15.10 11.72 1.84
C THR A 435 -14.64 10.32 2.21
N VAL A 436 -14.56 10.01 3.50
CA VAL A 436 -14.20 8.67 3.98
C VAL A 436 -15.20 7.64 3.48
N ALA A 437 -14.72 6.67 2.69
CA ALA A 437 -15.51 5.61 2.07
C ALA A 437 -15.36 4.24 2.76
N TYR A 438 -14.54 4.13 3.79
CA TYR A 438 -14.33 2.89 4.53
C TYR A 438 -15.60 2.42 5.23
N LYS A 439 -15.83 1.11 5.25
CA LYS A 439 -16.96 0.52 5.99
C LYS A 439 -16.96 0.88 7.48
N CYS A 440 -15.79 0.99 8.09
CA CYS A 440 -15.64 1.38 9.49
C CYS A 440 -16.00 2.85 9.77
N GLY A 441 -16.20 3.69 8.74
CA GLY A 441 -16.78 5.04 8.80
C GLY A 441 -15.88 6.12 9.37
N TRP A 442 -14.57 5.91 9.51
CA TRP A 442 -13.61 6.88 10.03
C TRP A 442 -12.24 6.78 9.38
N SER A 443 -11.43 7.85 9.49
CA SER A 443 -10.04 7.89 9.07
C SER A 443 -9.18 8.65 10.08
N PRO A 444 -7.91 8.28 10.30
CA PRO A 444 -7.00 9.09 11.12
C PRO A 444 -6.68 10.45 10.49
N TYR A 445 -6.99 10.62 9.20
CA TYR A 445 -6.76 11.85 8.43
C TYR A 445 -7.96 12.82 8.45
N GLU A 446 -9.07 12.49 9.12
CA GLU A 446 -10.24 13.38 9.19
C GLU A 446 -9.87 14.78 9.69
N GLY A 447 -10.37 15.80 8.99
CA GLY A 447 -10.10 17.21 9.30
C GLY A 447 -8.71 17.70 8.88
N THR A 448 -7.87 16.84 8.27
CA THR A 448 -6.60 17.29 7.69
C THR A 448 -6.79 17.77 6.25
N THR A 449 -5.92 18.67 5.82
CA THR A 449 -5.81 19.08 4.41
C THR A 449 -4.72 18.27 3.75
N LEU A 450 -5.06 17.56 2.66
CA LEU A 450 -4.15 16.78 1.85
C LEU A 450 -4.07 17.34 0.42
N ARG A 451 -2.94 17.14 -0.25
CA ARG A 451 -2.72 17.43 -1.68
C ARG A 451 -2.98 16.20 -2.53
N GLY A 452 -3.20 16.41 -3.82
CA GLY A 452 -3.35 15.35 -4.79
C GLY A 452 -4.81 14.89 -4.92
N VAL A 453 -5.63 15.75 -5.52
CA VAL A 453 -7.02 15.40 -5.83
C VAL A 453 -7.05 14.46 -7.02
N ILE A 454 -7.53 13.24 -6.80
CA ILE A 454 -7.74 12.25 -7.86
C ILE A 454 -8.97 12.68 -8.66
N ASP A 455 -8.79 12.88 -9.96
CA ASP A 455 -9.84 13.28 -10.89
C ASP A 455 -10.48 12.08 -11.56
N ARG A 456 -9.67 11.16 -12.11
CA ARG A 456 -10.12 9.97 -12.83
C ARG A 456 -9.29 8.75 -12.48
N VAL A 457 -9.93 7.59 -12.51
CA VAL A 457 -9.26 6.29 -12.45
C VAL A 457 -9.80 5.41 -13.56
N PHE A 458 -8.90 4.74 -14.26
CA PHE A 458 -9.21 3.67 -15.20
C PHE A 458 -8.76 2.35 -14.60
N LEU A 459 -9.63 1.35 -14.68
CA LEU A 459 -9.39 -0.01 -14.25
C LEU A 459 -9.66 -0.95 -15.41
N ASN A 460 -8.66 -1.72 -15.82
CA ASN A 460 -8.78 -2.62 -16.98
C ASN A 460 -9.32 -1.88 -18.21
N GLY A 461 -8.86 -0.65 -18.46
CA GLY A 461 -9.28 0.19 -19.58
C GLY A 461 -10.64 0.89 -19.43
N LYS A 462 -11.40 0.59 -18.39
CA LYS A 462 -12.71 1.20 -18.10
C LYS A 462 -12.56 2.31 -17.08
N GLN A 463 -13.16 3.48 -17.36
CA GLN A 463 -13.20 4.55 -16.37
C GLN A 463 -14.15 4.17 -15.23
N VAL A 464 -13.64 4.19 -14.00
CA VAL A 464 -14.38 3.84 -12.77
C VAL A 464 -14.52 5.02 -11.81
N ILE A 465 -13.63 6.01 -11.91
CA ILE A 465 -13.74 7.31 -11.23
C ILE A 465 -13.80 8.41 -12.29
N ALA A 466 -14.75 9.32 -12.17
CA ALA A 466 -14.86 10.54 -12.95
C ALA A 466 -15.19 11.72 -12.03
N ASP A 467 -14.55 12.87 -12.27
CA ASP A 467 -14.77 14.10 -11.51
C ASP A 467 -14.70 13.86 -9.98
N SER A 468 -13.70 13.05 -9.57
CA SER A 468 -13.47 12.65 -8.17
C SER A 468 -14.58 11.80 -7.53
N ARG A 469 -15.42 11.13 -8.31
CA ARG A 469 -16.56 10.33 -7.83
C ARG A 469 -16.53 8.92 -8.42
N LEU A 470 -16.90 7.95 -7.60
CA LEU A 470 -17.07 6.56 -8.06
C LEU A 470 -18.30 6.48 -8.97
N LEU A 471 -18.12 5.91 -10.17
CA LEU A 471 -19.21 5.70 -11.11
C LEU A 471 -20.11 4.53 -10.66
N PRO A 472 -21.43 4.59 -10.91
CA PRO A 472 -22.40 3.59 -10.46
C PRO A 472 -22.39 2.35 -11.36
N ASP A 473 -21.29 1.63 -11.37
CA ASP A 473 -21.08 0.42 -12.17
C ASP A 473 -21.01 -0.84 -11.31
N SER A 474 -20.88 -1.98 -11.96
CA SER A 474 -20.68 -3.26 -11.28
C SER A 474 -19.20 -3.48 -10.92
N PRO A 475 -18.89 -4.35 -9.93
CA PRO A 475 -17.54 -4.81 -9.68
C PRO A 475 -16.85 -5.27 -10.96
N SER A 476 -15.60 -4.82 -11.17
CA SER A 476 -14.84 -5.10 -12.40
C SER A 476 -13.39 -5.46 -12.12
N GLY A 477 -13.05 -5.72 -10.87
CA GLY A 477 -11.73 -6.19 -10.46
C GLY A 477 -11.41 -7.58 -11.03
N GLN A 478 -10.15 -7.77 -11.42
CA GLN A 478 -9.63 -9.04 -11.93
C GLN A 478 -8.58 -9.61 -10.98
N ALA A 479 -8.48 -10.94 -10.93
CA ALA A 479 -7.42 -11.60 -10.20
C ALA A 479 -6.06 -11.23 -10.79
N LEU A 480 -5.10 -10.91 -9.92
CA LEU A 480 -3.72 -10.64 -10.32
C LEU A 480 -3.02 -11.95 -10.69
N ALA A 481 -2.27 -11.95 -11.77
CA ALA A 481 -1.40 -13.05 -12.14
C ALA A 481 0.04 -12.72 -11.76
N PHE A 482 0.72 -13.65 -11.10
CA PHE A 482 2.10 -13.49 -10.68
C PHE A 482 3.05 -14.32 -11.53
N THR A 483 4.31 -13.91 -11.63
CA THR A 483 5.33 -14.71 -12.31
C THR A 483 5.75 -15.88 -11.42
N HIS A 484 5.99 -17.03 -12.06
CA HIS A 484 6.89 -18.05 -11.53
C HIS A 484 8.32 -17.56 -11.72
N GLN A 485 9.06 -17.42 -10.65
CA GLN A 485 10.52 -17.18 -10.73
C GLN A 485 11.24 -18.26 -9.98
#